data_9d1be716f93cc98b3ed0a321dcd2af28
#
_entry.id   9d1be716f93cc98b3ed0a321dcd2af28
#
_cell.length_a   1.000
_cell.length_b   1.000
_cell.length_c   1.000
_cell.angle_alpha   90.00
_cell.angle_beta   90.00
_cell.angle_gamma   90.00
#
_symmetry.space_group_name_H-M   'P 1'
#
loop_
_entity.id
_entity.type
_entity.pdbx_description
1 polymer ?
#
loop_
_entity_poly.entity_id
_entity_poly.type
_entity_poly.pdbx_seq_one_letter_code
_entity_poly.pdbx_strand_id
1 'polypeptide(L)'
;MFKKILVPLDGSSMAEAVLPYVRRMALESGAEVELLNVTMLPIPAYPVDAPLDFDRVIKQQHDASAQYLRKVVEDLGHDGIKVTPLISEGPVAEEILAHAELIGADLIAMSTHGRSGISRWLMGSVADKVLHGAKVPVLLIRPNEVQR
;
A
#
# COMPACT_ATOMS: atom_id res chain seq x y z
N MET A 1 19.68 -9.05 6.49
CA MET A 1 18.76 -9.51 5.44
C MET A 1 17.33 -9.37 5.95
N PHE A 2 16.44 -8.84 5.12
CA PHE A 2 15.04 -8.58 5.54
C PHE A 2 14.30 -9.88 5.74
N LYS A 3 13.43 -9.91 6.76
CA LYS A 3 12.58 -11.07 7.10
C LYS A 3 11.09 -10.77 6.87
N LYS A 4 10.69 -9.51 7.01
CA LYS A 4 9.30 -9.07 6.86
C LYS A 4 9.23 -7.71 6.17
N ILE A 5 8.61 -7.67 5.00
CA ILE A 5 8.49 -6.48 4.16
C ILE A 5 7.04 -6.02 4.17
N LEU A 6 6.78 -4.78 4.62
CA LEU A 6 5.48 -4.14 4.49
C LEU A 6 5.40 -3.38 3.16
N VAL A 7 4.35 -3.63 2.40
CA VAL A 7 4.13 -3.05 1.07
C VAL A 7 2.76 -2.36 1.02
N PRO A 8 2.72 -1.03 1.17
CA PRO A 8 1.49 -0.26 0.97
C PRO A 8 1.10 -0.22 -0.51
N LEU A 9 -0.16 -0.53 -0.81
CA LEU A 9 -0.74 -0.50 -2.15
C LEU A 9 -2.10 0.20 -2.12
N ASP A 10 -2.38 1.04 -3.09
CA ASP A 10 -3.63 1.80 -3.20
C ASP A 10 -4.52 1.36 -4.39
N GLY A 11 -4.17 0.28 -5.06
CA GLY A 11 -4.85 -0.23 -6.25
C GLY A 11 -4.40 0.39 -7.57
N SER A 12 -3.51 1.39 -7.55
CA SER A 12 -2.97 2.01 -8.77
C SER A 12 -1.78 1.24 -9.32
N SER A 13 -1.59 1.30 -10.64
CA SER A 13 -0.40 0.75 -11.30
C SER A 13 0.89 1.45 -10.87
N MET A 14 0.80 2.71 -10.48
CA MET A 14 1.94 3.46 -9.95
C MET A 14 2.41 2.92 -8.61
N ALA A 15 1.49 2.58 -7.71
CA ALA A 15 1.83 1.94 -6.45
C ALA A 15 2.46 0.55 -6.66
N GLU A 16 2.00 -0.19 -7.65
CA GLU A 16 2.49 -1.53 -7.97
C GLU A 16 3.90 -1.54 -8.59
N ALA A 17 4.46 -0.40 -8.97
CA ALA A 17 5.83 -0.32 -9.48
C ALA A 17 6.89 -0.88 -8.52
N VAL A 18 6.57 -0.99 -7.23
CA VAL A 18 7.44 -1.59 -6.22
C VAL A 18 7.44 -3.13 -6.27
N LEU A 19 6.39 -3.76 -6.77
CA LEU A 19 6.20 -5.22 -6.68
C LEU A 19 7.32 -6.05 -7.31
N PRO A 20 7.88 -5.71 -8.49
CA PRO A 20 8.99 -6.47 -9.05
C PRO A 20 10.23 -6.50 -8.13
N TYR A 21 10.49 -5.41 -7.43
CA TYR A 21 11.61 -5.31 -6.48
C TYR A 21 11.33 -6.12 -5.21
N VAL A 22 10.11 -6.01 -4.67
CA VAL A 22 9.67 -6.80 -3.50
C VAL A 22 9.75 -8.29 -3.80
N ARG A 23 9.25 -8.72 -4.97
CA ARG A 23 9.32 -10.11 -5.43
C ARG A 23 10.76 -10.63 -5.41
N ARG A 24 11.67 -9.89 -6.02
CA ARG A 24 13.09 -10.28 -6.06
C ARG A 24 13.69 -10.36 -4.67
N MET A 25 13.49 -9.35 -3.83
CA MET A 25 14.01 -9.34 -2.47
C MET A 25 13.45 -10.49 -1.63
N ALA A 26 12.15 -10.76 -1.72
CA ALA A 26 11.52 -11.86 -0.99
C ALA A 26 12.06 -13.23 -1.42
N LEU A 27 12.24 -13.46 -2.72
CA LEU A 27 12.83 -14.69 -3.23
C LEU A 27 14.30 -14.89 -2.79
N GLU A 28 15.08 -13.82 -2.80
CA GLU A 28 16.51 -13.88 -2.42
C GLU A 28 16.70 -14.03 -0.90
N SER A 29 15.82 -13.45 -0.09
CA SER A 29 15.96 -13.42 1.38
C SER A 29 15.08 -14.42 2.13
N GLY A 30 14.05 -14.96 1.48
CA GLY A 30 13.00 -15.73 2.15
C GLY A 30 12.08 -14.86 3.01
N ALA A 31 12.01 -13.55 2.75
CA ALA A 31 11.17 -12.64 3.50
C ALA A 31 9.69 -12.90 3.27
N GLU A 32 8.91 -12.75 4.35
CA GLU A 32 7.45 -12.65 4.27
C GLU A 32 7.04 -11.25 3.76
N VAL A 33 5.99 -11.19 2.97
CA VAL A 33 5.46 -9.93 2.43
C VAL A 33 4.09 -9.67 3.03
N GLU A 34 3.89 -8.49 3.57
CA GLU A 34 2.59 -8.02 4.02
C GLU A 34 2.12 -6.86 3.15
N LEU A 35 1.00 -7.06 2.46
CA LEU A 35 0.39 -6.07 1.57
C LEU A 35 -0.65 -5.28 2.35
N LEU A 36 -0.48 -3.99 2.47
CA LEU A 36 -1.40 -3.11 3.19
C LEU A 36 -2.17 -2.21 2.23
N ASN A 37 -3.49 -2.29 2.26
CA ASN A 37 -4.37 -1.30 1.65
C ASN A 37 -5.04 -0.49 2.76
N VAL A 38 -4.90 0.82 2.70
CA VAL A 38 -5.54 1.74 3.65
C VAL A 38 -6.72 2.42 2.95
N THR A 39 -7.91 2.25 3.53
CA THR A 39 -9.12 2.91 3.07
C THR A 39 -9.37 4.17 3.89
N MET A 40 -9.92 5.19 3.25
CA MET A 40 -10.36 6.41 3.91
C MET A 40 -11.89 6.47 3.87
N LEU A 41 -12.50 6.87 4.99
CA LEU A 41 -13.94 7.13 4.99
C LEU A 41 -14.26 8.27 4.02
N PRO A 42 -15.23 8.09 3.11
CA PRO A 42 -15.66 9.16 2.25
C PRO A 42 -16.33 10.25 3.10
N ILE A 43 -15.70 11.42 3.18
CA ILE A 43 -16.34 12.62 3.75
C ILE A 43 -17.07 13.28 2.58
N PRO A 44 -18.42 13.43 2.64
CA PRO A 44 -19.14 14.13 1.60
C PRO A 44 -18.63 15.57 1.50
N ALA A 45 -18.23 15.98 0.30
CA ALA A 45 -17.79 17.35 0.05
C ALA A 45 -18.95 18.37 0.14
N TYR A 46 -20.20 17.91 0.11
CA TYR A 46 -21.40 18.72 0.15
C TYR A 46 -22.46 18.08 1.07
N PRO A 47 -23.36 18.90 1.68
CA PRO A 47 -24.53 18.36 2.37
C PRO A 47 -25.33 17.48 1.40
N VAL A 48 -25.56 16.25 1.78
CA VAL A 48 -26.39 15.33 0.99
C VAL A 48 -27.77 15.33 1.61
N ASP A 49 -28.80 15.62 0.83
CA ASP A 49 -30.20 15.62 1.29
C ASP A 49 -30.75 14.22 1.61
N ALA A 50 -29.98 13.18 1.27
CA ALA A 50 -30.31 11.80 1.60
C ALA A 50 -29.32 11.23 2.61
N PRO A 51 -29.76 10.43 3.59
CA PRO A 51 -28.86 9.73 4.50
C PRO A 51 -27.95 8.80 3.70
N LEU A 52 -26.62 9.04 3.79
CA LEU A 52 -25.62 8.11 3.26
C LEU A 52 -25.64 6.86 4.13
N ASP A 53 -25.81 5.71 3.51
CA ASP A 53 -25.58 4.42 4.15
C ASP A 53 -24.07 4.19 4.24
N PHE A 54 -23.45 4.74 5.28
CA PHE A 54 -22.00 4.64 5.52
C PHE A 54 -21.57 3.18 5.63
N ASP A 55 -22.36 2.34 6.27
CA ASP A 55 -22.03 0.92 6.45
C ASP A 55 -21.92 0.22 5.09
N ARG A 56 -22.82 0.54 4.17
CA ARG A 56 -22.77 0.01 2.81
C ARG A 56 -21.54 0.48 2.05
N VAL A 57 -21.21 1.77 2.16
CA VAL A 57 -20.03 2.34 1.48
C VAL A 57 -18.74 1.74 2.03
N ILE A 58 -18.61 1.62 3.35
CA ILE A 58 -17.46 1.00 4.02
C ILE A 58 -17.31 -0.45 3.57
N LYS A 59 -18.41 -1.21 3.56
CA LYS A 59 -18.40 -2.60 3.11
C LYS A 59 -17.96 -2.73 1.66
N GLN A 60 -18.48 -1.88 0.77
CA GLN A 60 -18.08 -1.89 -0.64
C GLN A 60 -16.59 -1.58 -0.82
N GLN A 61 -16.05 -0.61 -0.10
CA GLN A 61 -14.62 -0.29 -0.14
C GLN A 61 -13.78 -1.45 0.37
N HIS A 62 -14.19 -2.05 1.49
CA HIS A 62 -13.49 -3.21 2.06
C HIS A 62 -13.49 -4.39 1.10
N ASP A 63 -14.64 -4.72 0.49
CA ASP A 63 -14.77 -5.82 -0.46
C ASP A 63 -13.91 -5.58 -1.71
N ALA A 64 -13.88 -4.35 -2.23
CA ALA A 64 -13.03 -3.98 -3.36
C ALA A 64 -11.54 -4.10 -3.03
N SER A 65 -11.14 -3.65 -1.84
CA SER A 65 -9.76 -3.78 -1.35
C SER A 65 -9.35 -5.24 -1.17
N ALA A 66 -10.22 -6.05 -0.59
CA ALA A 66 -9.98 -7.48 -0.40
C ALA A 66 -9.82 -8.21 -1.74
N GLN A 67 -10.68 -7.89 -2.71
CA GLN A 67 -10.60 -8.46 -4.06
C GLN A 67 -9.33 -8.05 -4.79
N TYR A 68 -8.93 -6.79 -4.67
CA TYR A 68 -7.69 -6.29 -5.24
C TYR A 68 -6.47 -6.97 -4.64
N LEU A 69 -6.35 -6.99 -3.30
CA LEU A 69 -5.20 -7.60 -2.63
C LEU A 69 -5.11 -9.10 -2.91
N ARG A 70 -6.24 -9.80 -3.03
CA ARG A 70 -6.25 -11.23 -3.37
C ARG A 70 -5.51 -11.51 -4.68
N LYS A 71 -5.71 -10.68 -5.70
CA LYS A 71 -5.01 -10.83 -6.99
C LYS A 71 -3.50 -10.69 -6.84
N VAL A 72 -3.06 -9.73 -6.04
CA VAL A 72 -1.62 -9.52 -5.79
C VAL A 72 -1.04 -10.65 -4.95
N VAL A 73 -1.79 -11.12 -3.94
CA VAL A 73 -1.41 -12.30 -3.12
C VAL A 73 -1.22 -13.54 -3.99
N GLU A 74 -2.17 -13.81 -4.89
CA GLU A 74 -2.08 -14.95 -5.81
C GLU A 74 -0.87 -14.83 -6.73
N ASP A 75 -0.63 -13.65 -7.29
CA ASP A 75 0.49 -13.40 -8.21
C ASP A 75 1.85 -13.62 -7.55
N LEU A 76 2.07 -13.04 -6.37
CA LEU A 76 3.31 -13.24 -5.61
C LEU A 76 3.42 -14.66 -5.03
N GLY A 77 2.30 -15.24 -4.62
CA GLY A 77 2.22 -16.58 -4.05
C GLY A 77 2.59 -17.71 -5.03
N HIS A 78 2.38 -17.49 -6.32
CA HIS A 78 2.79 -18.44 -7.36
C HIS A 78 4.31 -18.71 -7.35
N ASP A 79 5.10 -17.75 -6.90
CA ASP A 79 6.56 -17.90 -6.77
C ASP A 79 7.00 -18.50 -5.41
N GLY A 80 6.04 -18.91 -4.58
CA GLY A 80 6.32 -19.48 -3.25
C GLY A 80 6.59 -18.44 -2.17
N ILE A 81 6.31 -17.16 -2.43
CA ILE A 81 6.45 -16.09 -1.44
C ILE A 81 5.27 -16.17 -0.47
N LYS A 82 5.55 -16.13 0.82
CA LYS A 82 4.50 -16.03 1.84
C LYS A 82 3.98 -14.60 1.88
N VAL A 83 2.71 -14.41 1.51
CA VAL A 83 2.07 -13.10 1.39
C VAL A 83 0.83 -13.05 2.26
N THR A 84 0.69 -11.98 3.05
CA THR A 84 -0.48 -11.73 3.90
C THR A 84 -1.13 -10.40 3.49
N PRO A 85 -2.43 -10.38 3.17
CA PRO A 85 -3.15 -9.14 2.92
C PRO A 85 -3.61 -8.49 4.22
N LEU A 86 -3.49 -7.17 4.30
CA LEU A 86 -3.95 -6.34 5.39
C LEU A 86 -4.80 -5.20 4.85
N ILE A 87 -5.94 -4.94 5.48
CA ILE A 87 -6.79 -3.80 5.18
C ILE A 87 -6.92 -2.98 6.46
N SER A 88 -6.69 -1.70 6.35
CA SER A 88 -6.82 -0.75 7.46
C SER A 88 -7.62 0.46 7.04
N GLU A 89 -8.10 1.22 8.00
CA GLU A 89 -8.92 2.39 7.79
C GLU A 89 -8.36 3.56 8.58
N GLY A 90 -8.16 4.69 7.93
CA GLY A 90 -7.63 5.89 8.58
C GLY A 90 -6.69 6.71 7.69
N PRO A 91 -5.92 7.65 8.29
CA PRO A 91 -4.91 8.41 7.59
C PRO A 91 -3.80 7.48 7.07
N VAL A 92 -3.53 7.56 5.76
CA VAL A 92 -2.72 6.53 5.07
C VAL A 92 -1.31 6.40 5.65
N ALA A 93 -0.57 7.50 5.77
CA ALA A 93 0.81 7.44 6.24
C ALA A 93 0.91 6.96 7.69
N GLU A 94 0.03 7.41 8.56
CA GLU A 94 -0.04 7.02 9.97
C GLU A 94 -0.37 5.52 10.11
N GLU A 95 -1.31 5.01 9.31
CA GLU A 95 -1.65 3.58 9.27
C GLU A 95 -0.48 2.72 8.80
N ILE A 96 0.25 3.18 7.77
CA ILE A 96 1.46 2.47 7.30
C ILE A 96 2.49 2.37 8.42
N LEU A 97 2.78 3.47 9.10
CA LEU A 97 3.77 3.51 10.17
C LEU A 97 3.34 2.64 11.36
N ALA A 98 2.08 2.73 11.78
CA ALA A 98 1.53 1.94 12.87
C ALA A 98 1.57 0.43 12.55
N HIS A 99 1.21 0.03 11.33
CA HIS A 99 1.26 -1.37 10.92
C HIS A 99 2.68 -1.90 10.81
N ALA A 100 3.63 -1.09 10.33
CA ALA A 100 5.04 -1.49 10.31
C ALA A 100 5.55 -1.87 11.70
N GLU A 101 5.19 -1.08 12.72
CA GLU A 101 5.54 -1.38 14.11
C GLU A 101 4.78 -2.61 14.65
N LEU A 102 3.47 -2.67 14.40
CA LEU A 102 2.60 -3.73 14.90
C LEU A 102 3.03 -5.13 14.43
N ILE A 103 3.38 -5.25 13.14
CA ILE A 103 3.78 -6.53 12.56
C ILE A 103 5.28 -6.84 12.72
N GLY A 104 6.06 -5.89 13.22
CA GLY A 104 7.50 -6.00 13.30
C GLY A 104 8.16 -6.06 11.93
N ALA A 105 7.69 -5.23 10.98
CA ALA A 105 8.33 -5.10 9.68
C ALA A 105 9.76 -4.57 9.85
N ASP A 106 10.68 -5.09 9.06
CA ASP A 106 12.06 -4.63 9.04
C ASP A 106 12.42 -3.86 7.74
N LEU A 107 11.44 -3.74 6.84
CA LEU A 107 11.49 -2.90 5.65
C LEU A 107 10.07 -2.43 5.27
N ILE A 108 9.94 -1.16 4.92
CA ILE A 108 8.78 -0.64 4.20
C ILE A 108 9.20 -0.44 2.74
N ALA A 109 8.51 -1.07 1.79
CA ALA A 109 8.78 -0.91 0.37
C ALA A 109 7.56 -0.33 -0.33
N MET A 110 7.70 0.84 -0.97
CA MET A 110 6.61 1.53 -1.60
C MET A 110 7.04 2.35 -2.81
N SER A 111 6.07 2.76 -3.61
CA SER A 111 6.28 3.72 -4.68
C SER A 111 6.28 5.15 -4.13
N THR A 112 7.04 6.03 -4.78
CA THR A 112 7.03 7.47 -4.44
C THR A 112 5.71 8.17 -4.75
N HIS A 113 4.86 7.59 -5.63
CA HIS A 113 3.55 8.10 -6.03
C HIS A 113 2.51 6.99 -6.05
N GLY A 114 1.27 7.37 -5.75
CA GLY A 114 0.09 6.53 -5.89
C GLY A 114 -0.91 7.14 -6.87
N ARG A 115 -2.20 7.04 -6.55
CA ARG A 115 -3.31 7.53 -7.40
C ARG A 115 -3.24 9.02 -7.77
N SER A 116 -2.68 9.86 -6.92
CA SER A 116 -2.65 11.30 -7.14
C SER A 116 -1.57 11.77 -8.13
N GLY A 117 -0.73 10.89 -8.65
CA GLY A 117 0.23 11.01 -9.74
C GLY A 117 0.67 12.44 -10.11
N ILE A 118 1.25 13.19 -9.19
CA ILE A 118 1.58 14.58 -9.41
C ILE A 118 3.07 14.72 -9.72
N SER A 119 3.34 15.43 -10.82
CA SER A 119 4.62 16.09 -11.17
C SER A 119 5.92 15.28 -10.99
N ARG A 120 6.71 15.22 -12.04
CA ARG A 120 8.00 14.51 -12.19
C ARG A 120 9.04 14.76 -11.10
N TRP A 121 8.86 15.80 -10.29
CA TRP A 121 9.92 16.34 -9.41
C TRP A 121 9.59 16.25 -7.92
N LEU A 122 8.34 15.93 -7.57
CA LEU A 122 7.90 15.89 -6.17
C LEU A 122 7.56 14.47 -5.74
N MET A 123 8.07 14.07 -4.59
CA MET A 123 7.66 12.87 -3.89
C MET A 123 6.22 13.03 -3.38
N GLY A 124 5.38 11.98 -3.49
CA GLY A 124 4.01 12.01 -2.99
C GLY A 124 3.95 12.28 -1.48
N SER A 125 2.87 12.91 -1.02
CA SER A 125 2.69 13.29 0.39
C SER A 125 2.73 12.10 1.35
N VAL A 126 2.21 10.95 0.95
CA VAL A 126 2.26 9.73 1.78
C VAL A 126 3.69 9.20 1.88
N ALA A 127 4.39 9.09 0.75
CA ALA A 127 5.79 8.63 0.74
C ALA A 127 6.70 9.54 1.57
N ASP A 128 6.50 10.85 1.47
CA ASP A 128 7.24 11.83 2.26
C ASP A 128 7.01 11.65 3.76
N LYS A 129 5.76 11.55 4.20
CA LYS A 129 5.43 11.33 5.61
C LYS A 129 5.96 9.99 6.14
N VAL A 130 5.85 8.93 5.33
CA VAL A 130 6.39 7.61 5.72
C VAL A 130 7.90 7.67 5.86
N LEU A 131 8.60 8.29 4.92
CA LEU A 131 10.06 8.43 4.98
C LEU A 131 10.52 9.17 6.25
N HIS A 132 9.82 10.23 6.64
CA HIS A 132 10.16 11.01 7.84
C HIS A 132 9.78 10.31 9.16
N GLY A 133 8.72 9.50 9.16
CA GLY A 133 8.21 8.83 10.37
C GLY A 133 8.69 7.41 10.59
N ALA A 134 9.28 6.77 9.59
CA ALA A 134 9.68 5.38 9.68
C ALA A 134 10.84 5.16 10.64
N LYS A 135 10.74 4.11 11.45
CA LYS A 135 11.81 3.63 12.35
C LYS A 135 12.62 2.48 11.73
N VAL A 136 12.23 2.05 10.56
CA VAL A 136 12.88 0.98 9.77
C VAL A 136 13.29 1.52 8.40
N PRO A 137 14.20 0.86 7.68
CA PRO A 137 14.53 1.23 6.30
C PRO A 137 13.29 1.36 5.42
N VAL A 138 13.33 2.32 4.50
CA VAL A 138 12.28 2.55 3.51
C VAL A 138 12.87 2.47 2.12
N LEU A 139 12.37 1.55 1.31
CA LEU A 139 12.67 1.46 -0.11
C LEU A 139 11.63 2.25 -0.88
N LEU A 140 12.06 3.28 -1.58
CA LEU A 140 11.21 4.10 -2.44
C LEU A 140 11.53 3.83 -3.91
N ILE A 141 10.53 3.38 -4.65
CA ILE A 141 10.64 3.18 -6.09
C ILE A 141 9.91 4.31 -6.81
N ARG A 142 10.60 4.94 -7.73
CA ARG A 142 9.97 5.90 -8.63
C ARG A 142 9.30 5.14 -9.77
N PRO A 143 7.97 5.27 -9.96
CA PRO A 143 7.31 4.65 -11.10
C PRO A 143 7.89 5.22 -12.40
N ASN A 144 8.24 4.36 -13.34
CA ASN A 144 8.58 4.81 -14.67
C ASN A 144 7.31 5.33 -15.33
N GLU A 145 7.36 6.52 -15.90
CA GLU A 145 6.28 6.96 -16.79
C GLU A 145 6.24 5.97 -17.96
N VAL A 146 5.13 5.27 -18.07
CA VAL A 146 4.86 4.53 -19.30
C VAL A 146 4.79 5.59 -20.40
N GLN A 147 5.80 5.66 -21.24
CA GLN A 147 5.73 6.45 -22.47
C GLN A 147 4.53 5.91 -23.25
N ARG A 148 3.52 6.76 -23.33
CA ARG A 148 2.35 6.52 -24.19
C ARG A 148 2.75 6.61 -25.64
#